data_8d838af330e920a3cfaa7b0a10124ec5
#
_entry.id   8d838af330e920a3cfaa7b0a10124ec5
#
_cell.length_a   1.000
_cell.length_b   1.000
_cell.length_c   1.000
_cell.angle_alpha   90.00
_cell.angle_beta   90.00
_cell.angle_gamma   90.00
#
_symmetry.space_group_name_H-M   'P 1'
#
loop_
_entity.id
_entity.type
_entity.pdbx_description
1 polymer ?
#
loop_
_entity_poly.entity_id
_entity_poly.type
_entity_poly.pdbx_seq_one_letter_code
_entity_poly.pdbx_strand_id
1 'polypeptide(L)'
;MTERRTYSFDGKGYSPDQLGAGGSGVRRLTGTSPIEGKFKVIHAANGNMVISELEIDGQVDSEWSGATIRPQDVPLFFGTKTVTKITLASGEGRGYQP
;
A
#
# COMPACT_ATOMS: atom_id res chain seq x y z
N MET A 1 -2.46 -23.01 11.89
CA MET A 1 -2.04 -22.95 11.53
C MET A 1 -1.26 -23.30 11.35
N THR A 2 -1.35 -23.45 11.01
CA THR A 2 -0.72 -23.60 10.82
C THR A 2 0.05 -23.22 10.74
N GLU A 3 0.42 -23.59 10.93
CA GLU A 3 1.13 -23.01 10.74
C GLU A 3 1.77 -22.90 9.78
N ARG A 4 1.44 -22.89 9.20
CA ARG A 4 2.06 -22.68 8.13
C ARG A 4 3.07 -21.65 8.22
N ARG A 5 3.92 -21.51 7.25
CA ARG A 5 4.90 -20.56 7.28
C ARG A 5 4.30 -19.26 7.28
N THR A 6 4.60 -18.46 8.18
CA THR A 6 3.99 -17.16 8.32
C THR A 6 5.08 -16.14 8.47
N TYR A 7 4.70 -14.89 8.24
CA TYR A 7 5.59 -13.77 8.45
C TYR A 7 4.96 -12.86 9.43
N SER A 8 5.76 -12.21 10.23
CA SER A 8 5.22 -11.48 11.34
C SER A 8 5.99 -10.19 11.55
N PHE A 9 5.27 -9.10 11.71
CA PHE A 9 5.86 -7.83 12.07
C PHE A 9 5.89 -7.65 13.57
N ASP A 10 5.01 -8.34 14.25
CA ASP A 10 4.82 -8.12 15.67
C ASP A 10 4.85 -9.41 16.47
N GLY A 11 5.37 -10.48 15.90
CA GLY A 11 5.44 -11.76 16.57
C GLY A 11 4.23 -12.63 16.34
N LYS A 12 3.21 -12.13 15.66
CA LYS A 12 2.04 -12.94 15.33
C LYS A 12 2.18 -13.42 13.91
N GLY A 13 1.88 -14.65 13.64
CA GLY A 13 1.94 -15.16 12.30
C GLY A 13 0.76 -14.69 11.46
N TYR A 14 1.03 -14.34 10.22
CA TYR A 14 -0.02 -13.99 9.27
C TYR A 14 0.02 -14.97 8.12
N SER A 15 -1.12 -15.42 7.69
CA SER A 15 -1.17 -16.28 6.52
C SER A 15 -0.93 -15.42 5.27
N PRO A 16 -0.53 -16.05 4.17
CA PRO A 16 -0.40 -15.31 2.91
C PRO A 16 -1.70 -14.60 2.51
N ASP A 17 -2.82 -15.18 2.83
CA ASP A 17 -4.10 -14.56 2.51
C ASP A 17 -4.28 -13.25 3.26
N GLN A 18 -3.91 -13.23 4.52
CA GLN A 18 -4.04 -12.02 5.30
C GLN A 18 -3.13 -10.93 4.77
N LEU A 19 -1.93 -11.29 4.35
CA LEU A 19 -0.98 -10.30 3.86
C LEU A 19 -1.32 -9.80 2.48
N GLY A 20 -1.99 -10.60 1.67
CA GLY A 20 -2.21 -10.24 0.29
C GLY A 20 -3.64 -10.01 -0.10
N ALA A 21 -4.60 -10.31 0.75
CA ALA A 21 -5.99 -10.39 0.34
C ALA A 21 -6.87 -9.28 0.88
N GLY A 22 -6.29 -8.16 1.26
CA GLY A 22 -7.10 -7.03 1.63
C GLY A 22 -7.53 -6.96 3.08
N GLY A 23 -7.14 -7.93 3.87
CA GLY A 23 -7.31 -7.83 5.32
C GLY A 23 -6.24 -6.90 5.87
N SER A 24 -5.88 -7.08 7.12
CA SER A 24 -4.78 -6.32 7.69
C SER A 24 -3.46 -6.83 7.12
N GLY A 25 -2.42 -6.03 7.23
CA GLY A 25 -1.08 -6.41 6.81
C GLY A 25 -0.59 -5.61 5.63
N VAL A 26 0.28 -6.21 4.86
CA VAL A 26 0.94 -5.53 3.74
C VAL A 26 0.32 -5.98 2.43
N ARG A 27 0.00 -5.02 1.59
CA ARG A 27 -0.50 -5.31 0.25
C ARG A 27 0.49 -4.81 -0.78
N ARG A 28 0.78 -5.66 -1.75
CA ARG A 28 1.64 -5.27 -2.85
C ARG A 28 0.86 -4.37 -3.81
N LEU A 29 1.47 -3.23 -4.14
CA LEU A 29 0.87 -2.28 -5.07
C LEU A 29 1.62 -2.37 -6.38
N THR A 30 0.97 -2.89 -7.40
CA THR A 30 1.62 -3.08 -8.69
C THR A 30 0.58 -3.01 -9.80
N GLY A 31 1.06 -2.72 -11.00
CA GLY A 31 0.16 -2.59 -12.14
C GLY A 31 -0.45 -1.21 -12.20
N THR A 32 -1.24 -0.97 -13.24
CA THR A 32 -1.83 0.34 -13.49
C THR A 32 -3.34 0.37 -13.28
N SER A 33 -3.89 -0.71 -12.74
CA SER A 33 -5.31 -0.74 -12.39
C SER A 33 -5.51 -0.22 -10.97
N PRO A 34 -6.67 0.36 -10.68
CA PRO A 34 -6.94 0.85 -9.35
C PRO A 34 -6.87 -0.27 -8.31
N ILE A 35 -6.28 0.02 -7.18
CA ILE A 35 -6.14 -0.92 -6.08
C ILE A 35 -6.88 -0.35 -4.88
N GLU A 36 -7.90 -1.05 -4.42
CA GLU A 36 -8.69 -0.61 -3.29
C GLU A 36 -8.17 -1.24 -2.01
N GLY A 37 -8.34 -0.52 -0.92
CA GLY A 37 -7.92 -1.01 0.38
C GLY A 37 -8.12 0.03 1.44
N LYS A 38 -7.40 -0.13 2.54
CA LYS A 38 -7.43 0.82 3.64
C LYS A 38 -5.99 1.04 4.09
N PHE A 39 -5.24 1.78 3.29
CA PHE A 39 -3.82 1.92 3.53
C PHE A 39 -3.52 3.09 4.43
N LYS A 40 -2.71 2.85 5.45
CA LYS A 40 -2.26 3.90 6.36
C LYS A 40 -0.86 4.35 6.04
N VAL A 41 -0.07 3.49 5.41
CA VAL A 41 1.30 3.80 5.05
C VAL A 41 1.54 3.27 3.64
N ILE A 42 2.18 4.04 2.80
CA ILE A 42 2.53 3.62 1.45
C ILE A 42 4.02 3.88 1.24
N HIS A 43 4.68 2.91 0.63
CA HIS A 43 6.12 2.95 0.45
C HIS A 43 6.47 2.38 -0.92
N ALA A 44 7.40 3.03 -1.61
CA ALA A 44 7.87 2.53 -2.90
C ALA A 44 8.81 1.35 -2.69
N ALA A 45 8.82 0.42 -3.63
CA ALA A 45 9.67 -0.75 -3.57
C ALA A 45 10.24 -1.03 -4.96
N ASN A 46 11.51 -1.47 -4.99
CA ASN A 46 12.15 -1.89 -6.24
C ASN A 46 12.20 -0.80 -7.31
N GLY A 47 12.38 0.44 -6.89
CA GLY A 47 12.47 1.55 -7.82
C GLY A 47 11.40 2.58 -7.55
N ASN A 48 11.34 3.59 -8.38
CA ASN A 48 10.41 4.68 -8.20
C ASN A 48 8.99 4.22 -8.47
N MET A 49 8.06 4.75 -7.67
CA MET A 49 6.65 4.48 -7.83
C MET A 49 5.99 5.81 -8.21
N VAL A 50 5.31 5.85 -9.35
CA VAL A 50 4.61 7.05 -9.79
C VAL A 50 3.13 6.84 -9.58
N ILE A 51 2.50 7.77 -8.86
CA ILE A 51 1.08 7.69 -8.55
C ILE A 51 0.31 8.42 -9.63
N SER A 52 -0.68 7.75 -10.21
CA SER A 52 -1.58 8.37 -11.17
C SER A 52 -2.75 9.02 -10.45
N GLU A 53 -3.28 8.34 -9.44
CA GLU A 53 -4.43 8.85 -8.71
C GLU A 53 -4.44 8.27 -7.32
N LEU A 54 -4.81 9.09 -6.35
CA LEU A 54 -4.90 8.65 -4.97
C LEU A 54 -6.24 9.11 -4.41
N GLU A 55 -6.96 8.16 -3.81
CA GLU A 55 -8.23 8.47 -3.17
C GLU A 55 -8.05 8.35 -1.66
N ILE A 56 -8.38 9.40 -0.96
CA ILE A 56 -8.22 9.45 0.49
C ILE A 56 -9.60 9.64 1.10
N ASP A 57 -9.96 8.74 2.01
CA ASP A 57 -11.27 8.77 2.68
C ASP A 57 -12.41 8.84 1.67
N GLY A 58 -12.26 8.13 0.55
CA GLY A 58 -13.30 8.04 -0.46
C GLY A 58 -13.33 9.19 -1.46
N GLN A 59 -12.37 10.10 -1.39
CA GLN A 59 -12.33 11.24 -2.32
C GLN A 59 -10.96 11.34 -2.98
N VAL A 60 -10.97 11.60 -4.27
CA VAL A 60 -9.72 11.73 -5.03
C VAL A 60 -9.00 13.00 -4.59
N ASP A 61 -7.72 12.86 -4.28
CA ASP A 61 -6.87 13.98 -3.93
C ASP A 61 -5.92 14.25 -5.09
N SER A 62 -6.18 15.32 -5.82
CA SER A 62 -5.44 15.60 -7.03
C SER A 62 -4.00 16.01 -6.78
N GLU A 63 -3.64 16.34 -5.55
CA GLU A 63 -2.25 16.72 -5.25
C GLU A 63 -1.28 15.57 -5.50
N TRP A 64 -1.76 14.36 -5.47
CA TRP A 64 -0.91 13.18 -5.62
C TRP A 64 -0.78 12.73 -7.08
N SER A 65 -1.53 13.34 -7.99
CA SER A 65 -1.47 12.95 -9.39
C SER A 65 -0.11 13.29 -9.96
N GLY A 66 0.60 12.27 -10.45
CA GLY A 66 1.92 12.43 -11.00
C GLY A 66 3.04 12.43 -9.98
N ALA A 67 2.72 12.21 -8.71
CA ALA A 67 3.75 12.21 -7.67
C ALA A 67 4.67 10.99 -7.82
N THR A 68 5.96 11.23 -7.65
CA THR A 68 6.97 10.17 -7.72
C THR A 68 7.50 9.90 -6.31
N ILE A 69 7.40 8.65 -5.89
CA ILE A 69 7.89 8.21 -4.60
C ILE A 69 9.09 7.31 -4.85
N ARG A 70 10.20 7.58 -4.19
CA ARG A 70 11.41 6.80 -4.37
C ARG A 70 11.58 5.84 -3.19
N PRO A 71 12.24 4.69 -3.42
CA PRO A 71 12.42 3.72 -2.32
C PRO A 71 13.16 4.29 -1.12
N GLN A 72 14.05 5.26 -1.34
CA GLN A 72 14.82 5.86 -0.26
C GLN A 72 14.08 6.98 0.46
N ASP A 73 12.90 7.36 -0.05
CA ASP A 73 12.11 8.38 0.62
C ASP A 73 11.46 7.80 1.87
N VAL A 74 11.14 8.70 2.80
CA VAL A 74 10.40 8.31 3.98
C VAL A 74 9.04 7.78 3.53
N PRO A 75 8.57 6.66 4.09
CA PRO A 75 7.24 6.16 3.73
C PRO A 75 6.17 7.22 3.98
N LEU A 76 5.13 7.18 3.18
CA LEU A 76 4.03 8.13 3.31
C LEU A 76 3.11 7.67 4.42
N PHE A 77 3.01 8.48 5.46
CA PHE A 77 2.13 8.20 6.59
C PHE A 77 0.92 9.11 6.50
N PHE A 78 -0.26 8.54 6.56
CA PHE A 78 -1.49 9.31 6.38
C PHE A 78 -2.19 9.66 7.68
N GLY A 79 -1.65 9.21 8.80
CA GLY A 79 -2.18 9.63 10.10
C GLY A 79 -3.61 9.17 10.31
N THR A 80 -4.51 10.12 10.55
CA THR A 80 -5.92 9.80 10.76
C THR A 80 -6.66 9.54 9.46
N LYS A 81 -6.04 9.84 8.32
CA LYS A 81 -6.67 9.62 7.03
C LYS A 81 -6.32 8.24 6.50
N THR A 82 -7.10 7.76 5.58
CA THR A 82 -6.92 6.43 5.01
C THR A 82 -6.96 6.52 3.50
N VAL A 83 -5.99 5.92 2.85
CA VAL A 83 -5.99 5.80 1.40
C VAL A 83 -6.93 4.66 1.05
N THR A 84 -8.01 4.98 0.37
CA THR A 84 -9.04 3.99 0.03
C THR A 84 -8.87 3.44 -1.37
N LYS A 85 -8.08 4.10 -2.21
CA LYS A 85 -7.79 3.58 -3.55
C LYS A 85 -6.52 4.24 -4.05
N ILE A 86 -5.68 3.47 -4.71
CA ILE A 86 -4.48 4.00 -5.34
C ILE A 86 -4.34 3.41 -6.73
N THR A 87 -4.00 4.29 -7.68
CA THR A 87 -3.73 3.88 -9.05
C THR A 87 -2.32 4.34 -9.39
N LEU A 88 -1.51 3.43 -9.89
CA LEU A 88 -0.13 3.74 -10.23
C LEU A 88 -0.02 3.99 -11.72
N ALA A 89 0.84 4.93 -12.09
CA ALA A 89 1.23 5.12 -13.47
C ALA A 89 2.39 4.19 -13.82
N SER A 90 3.26 3.93 -12.87
CA SER A 90 4.38 3.01 -13.07
C SER A 90 4.99 2.64 -11.72
N GLY A 91 5.84 1.60 -11.74
CA GLY A 91 6.54 1.18 -10.55
C GLY A 91 5.71 0.28 -9.68
N GLU A 92 6.20 0.05 -8.47
CA GLU A 92 5.48 -0.75 -7.51
C GLU A 92 5.80 -0.28 -6.10
N GLY A 93 4.97 -0.68 -5.16
CA GLY A 93 5.17 -0.33 -3.78
C GLY A 93 4.47 -1.29 -2.85
N ARG A 94 4.38 -0.88 -1.62
CA ARG A 94 3.70 -1.63 -0.56
C ARG A 94 2.74 -0.71 0.15
N GLY A 95 1.55 -1.20 0.38
CA GLY A 95 0.57 -0.49 1.20
C GLY A 95 0.35 -1.27 2.48
N TYR A 96 0.38 -0.56 3.61
CA TYR A 96 0.23 -1.20 4.91
C TYR A 96 -1.16 -0.89 5.45
N GLN A 97 -1.87 -1.93 5.78
CA GLN A 97 -3.24 -1.85 6.30
C GLN A 97 -3.24 -2.22 7.76
N PRO A 98 -4.12 -1.62 8.56
CA PRO A 98 -4.20 -1.95 9.98
C PRO A 98 -4.57 -3.38 10.23
#